data_62599762964b68290f1fb094387de1d3
#
_entry.id   62599762964b68290f1fb094387de1d3
#
_cell.length_a   1.000
_cell.length_b   1.000
_cell.length_c   1.000
_cell.angle_alpha   90.00
_cell.angle_beta   90.00
_cell.angle_gamma   90.00
#
_symmetry.space_group_name_H-M   'P 1'
#
loop_
_entity.id
_entity.type
_entity.pdbx_description
1 polymer ?
#
loop_
_entity_poly.entity_id
_entity_poly.type
_entity_poly.pdbx_seq_one_letter_code
_entity_poly.pdbx_strand_id
1 'polypeptide(L)'
;KSENGNVIIEGNEVWARQTLAQLKDEKGRIPDVEIHDWSAYPFRGFMHDTGRNFQTIEMLKETIDLMSLYKINYFHWHLTDNPAWRIECKVYPQLNDAQYQRPGRDCGKFYTYDEIRELIAYAKERGITVMPEIDMPGHSAYFRNAFGFSMDSEEGMKVLEECIAEFCEEI
;
A
#
# COMPACT_ATOMS: atom_id res chain seq x y z
N LYS A 1 16.73 -8.53 -24.81
CA LYS A 1 17.91 -9.18 -25.38
C LYS A 1 19.17 -8.41 -24.99
N SER A 2 20.21 -9.09 -24.57
CA SER A 2 21.55 -8.52 -24.33
C SER A 2 22.54 -9.13 -25.33
N GLU A 3 23.25 -8.28 -26.07
CA GLU A 3 24.19 -8.70 -27.11
C GLU A 3 25.25 -7.63 -27.33
N ASN A 4 26.52 -8.02 -27.33
CA ASN A 4 27.65 -7.11 -27.61
C ASN A 4 27.68 -5.83 -26.77
N GLY A 5 27.30 -5.94 -25.51
CA GLY A 5 27.22 -4.81 -24.57
C GLY A 5 25.98 -3.91 -24.71
N ASN A 6 25.06 -4.24 -25.61
CA ASN A 6 23.80 -3.54 -25.78
C ASN A 6 22.65 -4.32 -25.09
N VAL A 7 21.69 -3.61 -24.53
CA VAL A 7 20.47 -4.16 -23.99
C VAL A 7 19.29 -3.59 -24.75
N ILE A 8 18.47 -4.46 -25.33
CA ILE A 8 17.24 -4.11 -26.02
C ILE A 8 16.07 -4.62 -25.18
N ILE A 9 15.16 -3.72 -24.83
CA ILE A 9 13.94 -4.02 -24.05
C ILE A 9 12.74 -3.71 -24.93
N GLU A 10 11.86 -4.67 -25.10
CA GLU A 10 10.56 -4.51 -25.75
C GLU A 10 9.47 -4.90 -24.73
N GLY A 11 8.56 -3.97 -24.43
CA GLY A 11 7.46 -4.18 -23.48
C GLY A 11 7.61 -3.42 -22.18
N ASN A 12 7.28 -4.05 -21.03
CA ASN A 12 7.29 -3.38 -19.72
C ASN A 12 8.74 -3.15 -19.24
N GLU A 13 9.18 -1.90 -19.30
CA GLU A 13 10.55 -1.50 -18.95
C GLU A 13 10.87 -1.77 -17.47
N VAL A 14 9.94 -1.50 -16.56
CA VAL A 14 10.15 -1.70 -15.10
C VAL A 14 10.45 -3.17 -14.81
N TRP A 15 9.63 -4.09 -15.34
CA TRP A 15 9.81 -5.53 -15.13
C TRP A 15 11.06 -6.05 -15.82
N ALA A 16 11.39 -5.52 -17.01
CA ALA A 16 12.62 -5.89 -17.71
C ALA A 16 13.86 -5.45 -16.91
N ARG A 17 13.85 -4.25 -16.32
CA ARG A 17 14.95 -3.77 -15.45
C ARG A 17 15.13 -4.67 -14.24
N GLN A 18 14.05 -5.14 -13.62
CA GLN A 18 14.08 -6.10 -12.49
C GLN A 18 14.71 -7.44 -12.92
N THR A 19 14.31 -7.96 -14.08
CA THR A 19 14.91 -9.19 -14.63
C THR A 19 16.41 -9.00 -14.87
N LEU A 20 16.81 -7.88 -15.46
CA LEU A 20 18.22 -7.56 -15.67
C LEU A 20 19.01 -7.43 -14.37
N ALA A 21 18.40 -6.85 -13.32
CA ALA A 21 19.01 -6.74 -12.01
C ALA A 21 19.31 -8.13 -11.39
N GLN A 22 18.41 -9.10 -11.59
CA GLN A 22 18.57 -10.48 -11.11
C GLN A 22 19.61 -11.28 -11.89
N LEU A 23 19.91 -10.89 -13.12
CA LEU A 23 20.89 -11.57 -13.98
C LEU A 23 22.33 -11.09 -13.78
N LYS A 24 22.55 -10.02 -13.03
CA LYS A 24 23.88 -9.51 -12.73
C LYS A 24 24.69 -10.51 -11.91
N ASP A 25 25.90 -10.80 -12.37
CA ASP A 25 26.88 -11.54 -11.58
C ASP A 25 27.48 -10.67 -10.45
N GLU A 26 28.35 -11.25 -9.64
CA GLU A 26 29.06 -10.54 -8.55
C GLU A 26 29.89 -9.34 -9.02
N LYS A 27 30.23 -9.29 -10.32
CA LYS A 27 30.97 -8.19 -10.94
C LYS A 27 30.06 -7.20 -11.67
N GLY A 28 28.73 -7.36 -11.51
CA GLY A 28 27.72 -6.51 -12.15
C GLY A 28 27.55 -6.73 -13.67
N ARG A 29 28.07 -7.83 -14.21
CA ARG A 29 27.96 -8.14 -15.63
C ARG A 29 26.69 -8.92 -15.92
N ILE A 30 26.07 -8.65 -17.05
CA ILE A 30 24.90 -9.36 -17.56
C ILE A 30 25.37 -10.26 -18.72
N PRO A 31 25.02 -11.55 -18.74
CA PRO A 31 25.39 -12.43 -19.85
C PRO A 31 24.63 -12.03 -21.13
N ASP A 32 25.17 -12.42 -22.28
CA ASP A 32 24.42 -12.32 -23.54
C ASP A 32 23.28 -13.33 -23.52
N VAL A 33 22.04 -12.81 -23.48
CA VAL A 33 20.82 -13.60 -23.37
C VAL A 33 19.69 -13.01 -24.20
N GLU A 34 18.77 -13.87 -24.57
CA GLU A 34 17.47 -13.49 -25.10
C GLU A 34 16.40 -14.07 -24.18
N ILE A 35 15.51 -13.20 -23.66
CA ILE A 35 14.49 -13.56 -22.69
C ILE A 35 13.14 -13.18 -23.27
N HIS A 36 12.23 -14.13 -23.26
CA HIS A 36 10.82 -13.95 -23.51
C HIS A 36 10.08 -14.26 -22.21
N ASP A 37 9.51 -13.23 -21.61
CA ASP A 37 8.87 -13.33 -20.28
C ASP A 37 7.51 -12.63 -20.27
N TRP A 38 6.53 -13.28 -19.66
CA TRP A 38 5.18 -12.75 -19.48
C TRP A 38 4.58 -13.29 -18.19
N SER A 39 3.65 -12.55 -17.60
CA SER A 39 2.94 -13.02 -16.42
C SER A 39 1.77 -13.93 -16.79
N ALA A 40 1.63 -15.06 -16.08
CA ALA A 40 0.49 -15.96 -16.24
C ALA A 40 -0.84 -15.30 -15.78
N TYR A 41 -0.75 -14.35 -14.84
CA TYR A 41 -1.90 -13.62 -14.29
C TYR A 41 -1.69 -12.11 -14.37
N PRO A 42 -2.69 -11.34 -14.84
CA PRO A 42 -2.59 -9.88 -14.90
C PRO A 42 -2.60 -9.23 -13.50
N PHE A 43 -3.29 -9.83 -12.53
CA PHE A 43 -3.34 -9.40 -11.14
C PHE A 43 -2.47 -10.31 -10.26
N ARG A 44 -1.48 -9.73 -9.60
CA ARG A 44 -0.59 -10.40 -8.64
C ARG A 44 -0.46 -9.50 -7.43
N GLY A 45 -1.35 -9.70 -6.47
CA GLY A 45 -1.48 -8.83 -5.30
C GLY A 45 -0.86 -9.42 -4.04
N PHE A 46 -0.44 -8.53 -3.16
CA PHE A 46 -0.06 -8.83 -1.78
C PHE A 46 -0.84 -7.89 -0.86
N MET A 47 -1.56 -8.46 0.12
CA MET A 47 -2.29 -7.69 1.11
C MET A 47 -1.45 -7.53 2.38
N HIS A 48 -1.38 -6.30 2.88
CA HIS A 48 -0.64 -5.93 4.09
C HIS A 48 -1.56 -5.23 5.08
N ASP A 49 -1.68 -5.81 6.27
CA ASP A 49 -2.58 -5.32 7.32
C ASP A 49 -1.85 -4.41 8.30
N THR A 50 -1.95 -3.12 8.07
CA THR A 50 -1.45 -2.07 8.96
C THR A 50 -2.50 -1.56 9.94
N GLY A 51 -3.76 -1.88 9.72
CA GLY A 51 -4.85 -1.62 10.66
C GLY A 51 -4.61 -2.28 12.01
N ARG A 52 -4.21 -3.56 12.00
CA ARG A 52 -3.90 -4.34 13.21
C ARG A 52 -2.49 -4.11 13.74
N ASN A 53 -1.50 -3.96 12.87
CA ASN A 53 -0.10 -3.75 13.26
C ASN A 53 0.51 -2.63 12.40
N PHE A 54 0.66 -1.46 12.99
CA PHE A 54 1.23 -0.31 12.30
C PHE A 54 2.67 -0.60 11.85
N GLN A 55 2.99 -0.20 10.63
CA GLN A 55 4.35 -0.23 10.10
C GLN A 55 4.73 1.14 9.55
N THR A 56 6.00 1.51 9.68
CA THR A 56 6.46 2.79 9.16
C THR A 56 6.51 2.80 7.64
N ILE A 57 6.54 3.97 7.05
CA ILE A 57 6.65 4.13 5.58
C ILE A 57 7.91 3.46 5.05
N GLU A 58 9.02 3.49 5.80
CA GLU A 58 10.27 2.83 5.43
C GLU A 58 10.09 1.31 5.34
N MET A 59 9.42 0.69 6.31
CA MET A 59 9.12 -0.75 6.28
C MET A 59 8.18 -1.12 5.14
N LEU A 60 7.22 -0.25 4.81
CA LEU A 60 6.33 -0.46 3.67
C LEU A 60 7.08 -0.33 2.34
N LYS A 61 8.04 0.59 2.23
CA LYS A 61 8.92 0.70 1.06
C LYS A 61 9.79 -0.54 0.87
N GLU A 62 10.34 -1.10 1.94
CA GLU A 62 11.07 -2.38 1.89
C GLU A 62 10.17 -3.52 1.39
N THR A 63 8.92 -3.56 1.85
CA THR A 63 7.92 -4.52 1.36
C THR A 63 7.65 -4.34 -0.13
N ILE A 64 7.47 -3.11 -0.59
CA ILE A 64 7.27 -2.78 -2.00
C ILE A 64 8.50 -3.14 -2.85
N ASP A 65 9.71 -2.95 -2.35
CA ASP A 65 10.94 -3.38 -3.03
C ASP A 65 10.97 -4.90 -3.22
N LEU A 66 10.63 -5.66 -2.18
CA LEU A 66 10.52 -7.12 -2.28
C LEU A 66 9.44 -7.54 -3.27
N MET A 67 8.26 -6.93 -3.21
CA MET A 67 7.17 -7.18 -4.16
C MET A 67 7.62 -6.95 -5.60
N SER A 68 8.36 -5.87 -5.82
CA SER A 68 8.90 -5.53 -7.13
C SER A 68 9.83 -6.62 -7.67
N LEU A 69 10.72 -7.18 -6.84
CA LEU A 69 11.62 -8.27 -7.25
C LEU A 69 10.85 -9.51 -7.76
N TYR A 70 9.68 -9.78 -7.22
CA TYR A 70 8.81 -10.89 -7.62
C TYR A 70 7.76 -10.48 -8.66
N LYS A 71 7.84 -9.27 -9.21
CA LYS A 71 6.88 -8.73 -10.20
C LYS A 71 5.42 -8.76 -9.72
N ILE A 72 5.21 -8.64 -8.41
CA ILE A 72 3.90 -8.39 -7.81
C ILE A 72 3.50 -6.96 -8.19
N ASN A 73 2.27 -6.75 -8.65
CA ASN A 73 1.85 -5.48 -9.23
C ASN A 73 0.70 -4.77 -8.51
N TYR A 74 0.19 -5.37 -7.44
CA TYR A 74 -0.82 -4.73 -6.57
C TYR A 74 -0.43 -4.86 -5.11
N PHE A 75 -0.36 -3.72 -4.43
CA PHE A 75 -0.22 -3.62 -2.98
C PHE A 75 -1.59 -3.29 -2.39
N HIS A 76 -2.24 -4.30 -1.81
CA HIS A 76 -3.52 -4.13 -1.12
C HIS A 76 -3.23 -3.70 0.32
N TRP A 77 -3.49 -2.43 0.60
CA TRP A 77 -3.15 -1.80 1.87
C TRP A 77 -4.38 -1.72 2.78
N HIS A 78 -4.48 -2.65 3.73
CA HIS A 78 -5.55 -2.69 4.72
C HIS A 78 -5.27 -1.69 5.84
N LEU A 79 -5.91 -0.52 5.74
CA LEU A 79 -5.61 0.67 6.54
C LEU A 79 -6.45 0.80 7.80
N THR A 80 -7.57 0.08 7.90
CA THR A 80 -8.49 0.19 9.03
C THR A 80 -8.91 -1.18 9.52
N ASP A 81 -8.87 -1.38 10.86
CA ASP A 81 -9.39 -2.58 11.51
C ASP A 81 -9.70 -2.27 12.98
N ASN A 82 -10.31 -3.19 13.72
CA ASN A 82 -10.73 -3.01 15.11
C ASN A 82 -9.77 -2.20 16.00
N PRO A 83 -8.44 -2.35 15.89
CA PRO A 83 -7.51 -1.55 16.68
C PRO A 83 -7.51 -0.07 16.35
N ALA A 84 -7.60 0.32 15.08
CA ALA A 84 -7.37 1.70 14.68
C ALA A 84 -7.81 2.04 13.25
N TRP A 85 -8.08 3.31 13.04
CA TRP A 85 -8.10 3.99 11.74
C TRP A 85 -6.69 4.55 11.47
N ARG A 86 -6.02 4.09 10.41
CA ARG A 86 -4.62 4.43 10.11
C ARG A 86 -4.46 5.49 9.02
N ILE A 87 -5.51 6.16 8.63
CA ILE A 87 -5.49 7.24 7.64
C ILE A 87 -5.64 8.56 8.39
N GLU A 88 -4.87 9.59 8.02
CA GLU A 88 -5.15 10.95 8.50
C GLU A 88 -6.62 11.29 8.23
N CYS A 89 -7.30 11.89 9.21
CA CYS A 89 -8.67 12.33 9.06
C CYS A 89 -8.81 13.72 9.65
N LYS A 90 -8.96 14.73 8.79
CA LYS A 90 -9.07 16.14 9.17
C LYS A 90 -10.50 16.50 9.55
N VAL A 91 -11.49 15.91 8.85
CA VAL A 91 -12.93 16.14 9.15
C VAL A 91 -13.33 15.53 10.49
N TYR A 92 -12.71 14.40 10.87
CA TYR A 92 -12.97 13.73 12.14
C TYR A 92 -11.68 13.32 12.85
N PRO A 93 -10.91 14.28 13.41
CA PRO A 93 -9.61 14.00 14.02
C PRO A 93 -9.64 12.97 15.16
N GLN A 94 -10.82 12.77 15.80
CA GLN A 94 -10.98 11.76 16.83
C GLN A 94 -10.74 10.32 16.34
N LEU A 95 -10.82 10.05 15.03
CA LEU A 95 -10.47 8.74 14.47
C LEU A 95 -8.97 8.42 14.64
N ASN A 96 -8.14 9.45 14.69
CA ASN A 96 -6.70 9.33 14.91
C ASN A 96 -6.29 9.42 16.39
N ASP A 97 -7.22 9.76 17.27
CA ASP A 97 -6.92 9.90 18.71
C ASP A 97 -6.74 8.53 19.39
N ALA A 98 -5.60 8.38 20.05
CA ALA A 98 -5.22 7.16 20.76
C ALA A 98 -6.25 6.68 21.79
N GLN A 99 -7.02 7.60 22.40
CA GLN A 99 -8.00 7.26 23.45
C GLN A 99 -9.15 6.37 22.94
N TYR A 100 -9.46 6.44 21.63
CA TYR A 100 -10.54 5.66 21.02
C TYR A 100 -10.04 4.37 20.34
N GLN A 101 -8.73 4.22 20.25
CA GLN A 101 -8.09 3.07 19.64
C GLN A 101 -7.72 2.00 20.66
N ARG A 102 -7.41 0.80 20.20
CA ARG A 102 -7.12 -0.33 21.06
C ARG A 102 -5.76 -0.17 21.74
N PRO A 103 -5.70 -0.12 23.09
CA PRO A 103 -4.43 -0.02 23.84
C PRO A 103 -3.46 -1.14 23.47
N GLY A 104 -2.16 -0.82 23.38
CA GLY A 104 -1.10 -1.79 23.07
C GLY A 104 -1.03 -2.24 21.62
N ARG A 105 -1.76 -1.57 20.70
CA ARG A 105 -1.74 -1.83 19.26
C ARG A 105 -1.40 -0.56 18.48
N ASP A 106 -0.27 0.07 18.84
CA ASP A 106 0.20 1.30 18.19
C ASP A 106 -0.87 2.39 18.10
N CYS A 107 -1.62 2.59 19.20
CA CYS A 107 -2.68 3.59 19.23
C CYS A 107 -2.15 5.00 18.98
N GLY A 108 -2.93 5.81 18.24
CA GLY A 108 -2.56 7.16 17.83
C GLY A 108 -1.58 7.24 16.65
N LYS A 109 -1.10 6.09 16.13
CA LYS A 109 -0.29 6.08 14.91
C LYS A 109 -1.20 5.97 13.68
N PHE A 110 -0.94 6.79 12.70
CA PHE A 110 -1.63 6.82 11.40
C PHE A 110 -0.66 7.35 10.32
N TYR A 111 -1.03 7.22 9.07
CA TYR A 111 -0.30 7.77 7.94
C TYR A 111 -0.92 9.12 7.56
N THR A 112 -0.07 10.14 7.42
CA THR A 112 -0.48 11.42 6.87
C THR A 112 -0.77 11.27 5.37
N TYR A 113 -1.56 12.18 4.80
CA TYR A 113 -1.81 12.17 3.36
C TYR A 113 -0.52 12.34 2.55
N ASP A 114 0.45 13.09 3.05
CA ASP A 114 1.76 13.22 2.42
C ASP A 114 2.51 11.88 2.38
N GLU A 115 2.52 11.13 3.48
CA GLU A 115 3.13 9.80 3.55
C GLU A 115 2.43 8.80 2.62
N ILE A 116 1.10 8.88 2.51
CA ILE A 116 0.33 8.03 1.59
C ILE A 116 0.70 8.35 0.14
N ARG A 117 0.74 9.64 -0.23
CA ARG A 117 1.15 10.09 -1.57
C ARG A 117 2.58 9.67 -1.90
N GLU A 118 3.49 9.80 -0.94
CA GLU A 118 4.89 9.37 -1.08
C GLU A 118 4.97 7.86 -1.36
N LEU A 119 4.24 7.03 -0.61
CA LEU A 119 4.25 5.58 -0.82
C LEU A 119 3.65 5.19 -2.17
N ILE A 120 2.57 5.85 -2.60
CA ILE A 120 1.95 5.64 -3.91
C ILE A 120 2.93 5.96 -5.03
N ALA A 121 3.63 7.10 -4.95
CA ALA A 121 4.64 7.49 -5.94
C ALA A 121 5.80 6.47 -5.99
N TYR A 122 6.28 6.05 -4.81
CA TYR A 122 7.33 5.04 -4.68
C TYR A 122 6.95 3.69 -5.29
N ALA A 123 5.73 3.24 -5.06
CA ALA A 123 5.19 2.00 -5.62
C ALA A 123 5.03 2.08 -7.14
N LYS A 124 4.54 3.22 -7.64
CA LYS A 124 4.34 3.47 -9.07
C LYS A 124 5.63 3.35 -9.88
N GLU A 125 6.74 3.88 -9.37
CA GLU A 125 8.07 3.75 -10.00
C GLU A 125 8.51 2.29 -10.14
N ARG A 126 7.96 1.40 -9.33
CA ARG A 126 8.23 -0.05 -9.31
C ARG A 126 7.18 -0.89 -10.04
N GLY A 127 6.26 -0.23 -10.74
CA GLY A 127 5.18 -0.89 -11.47
C GLY A 127 4.12 -1.52 -10.57
N ILE A 128 3.97 -1.00 -9.33
CA ILE A 128 3.01 -1.49 -8.34
C ILE A 128 1.91 -0.45 -8.14
N THR A 129 0.67 -0.90 -8.26
CA THR A 129 -0.52 -0.10 -7.94
C THR A 129 -0.86 -0.30 -6.47
N VAL A 130 -0.98 0.79 -5.72
CA VAL A 130 -1.49 0.76 -4.35
C VAL A 130 -3.02 0.75 -4.40
N MET A 131 -3.61 -0.18 -3.68
CA MET A 131 -5.06 -0.33 -3.52
C MET A 131 -5.38 -0.18 -2.02
N PRO A 132 -5.74 1.03 -1.57
CA PRO A 132 -6.10 1.26 -0.19
C PRO A 132 -7.45 0.63 0.12
N GLU A 133 -7.57 0.08 1.33
CA GLU A 133 -8.81 -0.50 1.84
C GLU A 133 -9.23 0.18 3.13
N ILE A 134 -10.50 0.60 3.16
CA ILE A 134 -11.23 1.00 4.35
C ILE A 134 -12.26 -0.08 4.62
N ASP A 135 -12.03 -0.91 5.65
CA ASP A 135 -12.91 -2.04 5.99
C ASP A 135 -14.20 -1.53 6.67
N MET A 136 -15.34 -1.95 6.13
CA MET A 136 -16.64 -1.48 6.56
C MET A 136 -17.74 -2.52 6.29
N PRO A 137 -18.79 -2.57 7.11
CA PRO A 137 -18.96 -1.92 8.41
C PRO A 137 -18.29 -2.73 9.53
N GLY A 138 -17.76 -3.89 9.21
CA GLY A 138 -17.03 -4.76 10.11
C GLY A 138 -15.70 -4.15 10.56
N HIS A 139 -15.01 -4.80 11.49
CA HIS A 139 -13.68 -4.42 11.97
C HIS A 139 -13.54 -2.93 12.36
N SER A 140 -14.61 -2.33 12.93
CA SER A 140 -14.73 -0.89 13.17
C SER A 140 -14.91 -0.51 14.66
N ALA A 141 -14.32 -1.28 15.59
CA ALA A 141 -14.48 -1.00 17.00
C ALA A 141 -14.00 0.41 17.41
N TYR A 142 -12.90 0.89 16.80
CA TYR A 142 -12.41 2.26 16.99
C TYR A 142 -13.46 3.31 16.65
N PHE A 143 -14.26 3.09 15.62
CA PHE A 143 -15.29 4.01 15.15
C PHE A 143 -16.41 4.15 16.21
N ARG A 144 -16.90 3.02 16.72
CA ARG A 144 -17.90 3.02 17.79
C ARG A 144 -17.37 3.70 19.06
N ASN A 145 -16.10 3.51 19.37
CA ASN A 145 -15.48 4.17 20.52
C ASN A 145 -15.43 5.69 20.33
N ALA A 146 -15.11 6.16 19.12
CA ALA A 146 -14.98 7.59 18.82
C ALA A 146 -16.33 8.34 18.74
N PHE A 147 -17.39 7.68 18.26
CA PHE A 147 -18.66 8.33 17.96
C PHE A 147 -19.82 7.88 18.86
N GLY A 148 -19.72 6.73 19.53
CA GLY A 148 -20.80 6.17 20.35
C GLY A 148 -21.90 5.45 19.57
N PHE A 149 -21.82 5.39 18.23
CA PHE A 149 -22.73 4.66 17.37
C PHE A 149 -21.95 3.77 16.39
N SER A 150 -22.63 2.85 15.74
CA SER A 150 -21.98 1.93 14.82
C SER A 150 -21.83 2.53 13.41
N MET A 151 -20.86 2.02 12.66
CA MET A 151 -20.54 2.50 11.30
C MET A 151 -21.71 2.27 10.32
N ASP A 152 -22.52 1.23 10.53
CA ASP A 152 -23.70 0.87 9.73
C ASP A 152 -24.99 1.59 10.15
N SER A 153 -24.94 2.50 11.15
CA SER A 153 -26.05 3.38 11.47
C SER A 153 -26.21 4.50 10.43
N GLU A 154 -27.34 5.17 10.40
CA GLU A 154 -27.57 6.32 9.50
C GLU A 154 -26.54 7.44 9.73
N GLU A 155 -26.25 7.72 10.99
CA GLU A 155 -25.20 8.69 11.38
C GLU A 155 -23.81 8.20 11.01
N GLY A 156 -23.53 6.91 11.20
CA GLY A 156 -22.25 6.30 10.87
C GLY A 156 -21.95 6.34 9.37
N MET A 157 -22.95 6.08 8.55
CA MET A 157 -22.81 6.17 7.08
C MET A 157 -22.50 7.59 6.61
N LYS A 158 -23.09 8.62 7.22
CA LYS A 158 -22.77 10.03 6.88
C LYS A 158 -21.32 10.37 7.24
N VAL A 159 -20.87 9.98 8.43
CA VAL A 159 -19.48 10.17 8.84
C VAL A 159 -18.52 9.47 7.88
N LEU A 160 -18.85 8.25 7.49
CA LEU A 160 -18.02 7.46 6.57
C LEU A 160 -17.95 8.08 5.17
N GLU A 161 -19.09 8.58 4.64
CA GLU A 161 -19.13 9.29 3.36
C GLU A 161 -18.22 10.52 3.36
N GLU A 162 -18.20 11.30 4.45
CA GLU A 162 -17.33 12.48 4.59
C GLU A 162 -15.86 12.08 4.70
N CYS A 163 -15.53 11.01 5.42
CA CYS A 163 -14.15 10.48 5.49
C CYS A 163 -13.66 10.00 4.12
N ILE A 164 -14.51 9.29 3.36
CA ILE A 164 -14.16 8.80 2.02
C ILE A 164 -14.02 9.96 1.05
N ALA A 165 -14.90 10.97 1.12
CA ALA A 165 -14.81 12.16 0.29
C ALA A 165 -13.48 12.89 0.54
N GLU A 166 -13.12 13.13 1.81
CA GLU A 166 -11.83 13.74 2.16
C GLU A 166 -10.65 12.91 1.59
N PHE A 167 -10.68 11.58 1.79
CA PHE A 167 -9.61 10.71 1.28
C PHE A 167 -9.46 10.81 -0.25
N CYS A 168 -10.59 10.82 -0.99
CA CYS A 168 -10.58 10.94 -2.45
C CYS A 168 -10.14 12.33 -2.95
N GLU A 169 -10.32 13.38 -2.14
CA GLU A 169 -9.86 14.73 -2.48
C GLU A 169 -8.34 14.90 -2.23
N GLU A 170 -7.81 14.20 -1.22
CA GLU A 170 -6.42 14.30 -0.81
C GLU A 170 -5.49 13.34 -1.58
N ILE A 171 -6.03 12.22 -2.13
CA ILE A 171 -5.25 11.18 -2.81
C ILE A 171 -5.68 11.03 -4.28
#